data_ac8f4b708068898ec2226e9ccd91602d
#
_entry.id   ac8f4b708068898ec2226e9ccd91602d
#
_cell.length_a   1.000
_cell.length_b   1.000
_cell.length_c   1.000
_cell.angle_alpha   90.00
_cell.angle_beta   90.00
_cell.angle_gamma   90.00
#
_symmetry.space_group_name_H-M   'P 1'
#
loop_
_entity.id
_entity.type
_entity.pdbx_description
1 polymer ?
#
loop_
_entity_poly.entity_id
_entity_poly.type
_entity_poly.pdbx_seq_one_letter_code
_entity_poly.pdbx_strand_id
1 'polypeptide(L)'
;MANTKSAIKRIRRIIKQTEVNKSRKSKYKNAIKKINLLLETKKKKEALAFLPKLNSELMRVAKTGIIKKENASRNVSRITRKITAL
;
A
#
# COMPACT_ATOMS: atom_id res chain seq x y z
N MET A 1 -37.98 -2.42 2.32
CA MET A 1 -37.45 -3.49 3.17
C MET A 1 -36.07 -3.92 2.76
N ALA A 2 -35.21 -4.15 3.74
CA ALA A 2 -33.82 -4.52 3.51
C ALA A 2 -33.62 -5.92 2.88
N ASN A 3 -34.70 -6.70 2.71
CA ASN A 3 -34.63 -8.09 2.24
C ASN A 3 -34.83 -8.26 0.72
N THR A 4 -34.68 -7.20 -0.04
CA THR A 4 -34.74 -7.29 -1.49
C THR A 4 -33.45 -7.91 -2.03
N LYS A 5 -33.53 -8.64 -3.14
CA LYS A 5 -32.36 -9.24 -3.80
C LYS A 5 -31.26 -8.21 -4.09
N SER A 6 -31.63 -6.99 -4.46
CA SER A 6 -30.67 -5.91 -4.74
C SER A 6 -29.97 -5.44 -3.47
N ALA A 7 -30.67 -5.38 -2.32
CA ALA A 7 -30.07 -5.02 -1.05
C ALA A 7 -29.07 -6.09 -0.59
N ILE A 8 -29.40 -7.38 -0.76
CA ILE A 8 -28.49 -8.49 -0.43
C ILE A 8 -27.24 -8.45 -1.30
N LYS A 9 -27.38 -8.22 -2.60
CA LYS A 9 -26.26 -8.07 -3.53
C LYS A 9 -25.35 -6.93 -3.13
N ARG A 10 -25.93 -5.79 -2.72
CA ARG A 10 -25.17 -4.62 -2.27
C ARG A 10 -24.36 -4.92 -1.01
N ILE A 11 -24.95 -5.61 -0.05
CA ILE A 11 -24.28 -6.01 1.19
C ILE A 11 -23.08 -6.92 0.87
N ARG A 12 -23.28 -7.93 0.02
CA ARG A 12 -22.21 -8.83 -0.41
C ARG A 12 -21.08 -8.08 -1.09
N ARG A 13 -21.40 -7.11 -1.94
CA ARG A 13 -20.42 -6.28 -2.63
C ARG A 13 -19.59 -5.45 -1.64
N ILE A 14 -20.25 -4.86 -0.64
CA ILE A 14 -19.59 -4.06 0.39
C ILE A 14 -18.62 -4.93 1.21
N ILE A 15 -19.06 -6.10 1.64
CA ILE A 15 -18.24 -7.05 2.39
C ILE A 15 -17.00 -7.44 1.58
N LYS A 16 -17.19 -7.84 0.32
CA LYS A 16 -16.10 -8.22 -0.57
C LYS A 16 -15.11 -7.05 -0.78
N GLN A 17 -15.63 -5.85 -0.99
CA GLN A 17 -14.80 -4.65 -1.18
C GLN A 17 -14.01 -4.33 0.08
N THR A 18 -14.60 -4.49 1.26
CA THR A 18 -13.92 -4.28 2.54
C THR A 18 -12.76 -5.26 2.71
N GLU A 19 -12.97 -6.53 2.38
CA GLU A 19 -11.92 -7.55 2.45
C GLU A 19 -10.76 -7.26 1.49
N VAL A 20 -11.07 -6.86 0.26
CA VAL A 20 -10.06 -6.48 -0.74
C VAL A 20 -9.27 -5.26 -0.26
N ASN A 21 -9.93 -4.25 0.29
CA ASN A 21 -9.27 -3.05 0.80
C ASN A 21 -8.37 -3.36 2.00
N LYS A 22 -8.81 -4.24 2.89
CA LYS A 22 -8.02 -4.70 4.03
C LYS A 22 -6.74 -5.42 3.58
N SER A 23 -6.86 -6.28 2.57
CA SER A 23 -5.72 -6.97 1.97
C SER A 23 -4.73 -5.98 1.35
N ARG A 24 -5.22 -4.99 0.63
CA ARG A 24 -4.38 -3.93 0.03
C ARG A 24 -3.64 -3.12 1.08
N LYS A 25 -4.32 -2.75 2.17
CA LYS A 25 -3.70 -2.05 3.30
C LYS A 25 -2.59 -2.89 3.95
N SER A 26 -2.82 -4.19 4.13
CA SER A 26 -1.83 -5.10 4.68
C SER A 26 -0.58 -5.17 3.82
N LYS A 27 -0.74 -5.31 2.51
CA LYS A 27 0.38 -5.32 1.55
C LYS A 27 1.18 -4.02 1.61
N TYR A 28 0.49 -2.90 1.64
CA TYR A 28 1.11 -1.58 1.75
C TYR A 28 1.92 -1.44 3.05
N LYS A 29 1.34 -1.79 4.19
CA LYS A 29 2.00 -1.72 5.49
C LYS A 29 3.21 -2.65 5.55
N ASN A 30 3.08 -3.86 5.01
CA ASN A 30 4.19 -4.83 4.97
C ASN A 30 5.34 -4.35 4.10
N ALA A 31 5.04 -3.73 2.96
CA ALA A 31 6.05 -3.15 2.09
C ALA A 31 6.83 -2.02 2.80
N ILE A 32 6.12 -1.14 3.53
CA ILE A 32 6.75 -0.07 4.31
C ILE A 32 7.62 -0.64 5.42
N LYS A 33 7.16 -1.65 6.14
CA LYS A 33 7.94 -2.33 7.18
C LYS A 33 9.22 -2.94 6.62
N LYS A 34 9.12 -3.59 5.47
CA LYS A 34 10.28 -4.22 4.83
C LYS A 34 11.34 -3.20 4.44
N ILE A 35 10.93 -2.09 3.83
CA ILE A 35 11.90 -1.05 3.43
C ILE A 35 12.52 -0.37 4.65
N ASN A 36 11.76 -0.14 5.72
CA ASN A 36 12.29 0.42 6.96
C ASN A 36 13.32 -0.50 7.60
N LEU A 37 13.07 -1.80 7.59
CA LEU A 37 14.02 -2.79 8.08
C LEU A 37 15.33 -2.76 7.28
N LEU A 38 15.24 -2.69 5.96
CA LEU A 38 16.40 -2.58 5.09
C LEU A 38 17.19 -1.28 5.34
N LEU A 39 16.49 -0.18 5.64
CA LEU A 39 17.12 1.09 6.01
C LEU A 39 17.85 1.00 7.36
N GLU A 40 17.22 0.36 8.36
CA GLU A 40 17.82 0.18 9.69
C GLU A 40 19.09 -0.68 9.62
N THR A 41 19.07 -1.71 8.80
CA THR A 41 20.21 -2.62 8.62
C THR A 41 21.24 -2.09 7.63
N LYS A 42 21.03 -0.90 7.07
CA LYS A 42 21.91 -0.23 6.11
C LYS A 42 22.23 -1.04 4.85
N LYS A 43 21.25 -1.83 4.41
CA LYS A 43 21.36 -2.66 3.20
C LYS A 43 20.96 -1.87 1.95
N LYS A 44 21.80 -0.94 1.53
CA LYS A 44 21.52 -0.03 0.42
C LYS A 44 21.19 -0.77 -0.88
N LYS A 45 21.94 -1.79 -1.24
CA LYS A 45 21.71 -2.58 -2.47
C LYS A 45 20.32 -3.21 -2.50
N GLU A 46 19.95 -3.86 -1.39
CA GLU A 46 18.64 -4.52 -1.26
C GLU A 46 17.51 -3.50 -1.24
N ALA A 47 17.72 -2.37 -0.56
CA ALA A 47 16.74 -1.28 -0.53
C ALA A 47 16.50 -0.69 -1.91
N LEU A 48 17.55 -0.46 -2.69
CA LEU A 48 17.43 0.03 -4.07
C LEU A 48 16.72 -0.97 -4.96
N ALA A 49 17.01 -2.27 -4.79
CA ALA A 49 16.36 -3.33 -5.55
C ALA A 49 14.85 -3.43 -5.21
N PHE A 50 14.48 -3.17 -3.97
CA PHE A 50 13.09 -3.22 -3.50
C PHE A 50 12.29 -1.96 -3.86
N LEU A 51 12.95 -0.83 -4.08
CA LEU A 51 12.30 0.46 -4.31
C LEU A 51 11.26 0.46 -5.45
N PRO A 52 11.53 -0.13 -6.64
CA PRO A 52 10.51 -0.19 -7.69
C PRO A 52 9.25 -0.95 -7.28
N LYS A 53 9.41 -2.04 -6.55
CA LYS A 53 8.30 -2.84 -6.04
C LYS A 53 7.49 -2.05 -5.01
N LEU A 54 8.15 -1.35 -4.11
CA LEU A 54 7.51 -0.48 -3.12
C LEU A 54 6.71 0.62 -3.81
N ASN A 55 7.29 1.28 -4.79
CA ASN A 55 6.63 2.32 -5.57
C ASN A 55 5.37 1.77 -6.25
N SER A 56 5.46 0.61 -6.87
CA SER A 56 4.33 -0.07 -7.51
C SER A 56 3.20 -0.35 -6.51
N GLU A 57 3.51 -0.89 -5.34
CA GLU A 57 2.53 -1.19 -4.29
C GLU A 57 1.86 0.08 -3.77
N LEU A 58 2.62 1.13 -3.49
CA LEU A 58 2.10 2.41 -3.03
C LEU A 58 1.17 3.05 -4.07
N MET A 59 1.55 3.01 -5.34
CA MET A 59 0.73 3.58 -6.42
C MET A 59 -0.56 2.79 -6.63
N ARG A 60 -0.53 1.47 -6.51
CA ARG A 60 -1.74 0.64 -6.57
C ARG A 60 -2.72 0.99 -5.46
N VAL A 61 -2.23 1.14 -4.24
CA VAL A 61 -3.06 1.49 -3.09
C VAL A 61 -3.62 2.90 -3.25
N ALA A 62 -2.82 3.84 -3.73
CA ALA A 62 -3.27 5.21 -4.02
C ALA A 62 -4.33 5.25 -5.11
N LYS A 63 -4.18 4.44 -6.16
CA LYS A 63 -5.15 4.34 -7.26
C LYS A 63 -6.51 3.86 -6.79
N THR A 64 -6.55 3.00 -5.77
CA THR A 64 -7.81 2.49 -5.21
C THR A 64 -8.45 3.44 -4.20
N GLY A 65 -7.80 4.55 -3.87
CA GLY A 65 -8.32 5.55 -2.96
C GLY A 65 -8.13 5.24 -1.47
N ILE A 66 -7.43 4.16 -1.12
CA ILE A 66 -7.16 3.81 0.28
C ILE A 66 -6.24 4.83 0.94
N ILE A 67 -5.26 5.33 0.18
CA ILE A 67 -4.42 6.45 0.58
C ILE A 67 -4.45 7.51 -0.51
N LYS A 68 -4.19 8.75 -0.16
CA LYS A 68 -4.10 9.82 -1.14
C LYS A 68 -2.84 9.66 -1.98
N LYS A 69 -2.94 9.95 -3.27
CA LYS A 69 -1.82 9.89 -4.21
C LYS A 69 -0.64 10.74 -3.72
N GLU A 70 -0.93 11.88 -3.13
CA GLU A 70 0.07 12.77 -2.53
C GLU A 70 0.85 12.12 -1.41
N ASN A 71 0.18 11.33 -0.55
CA ASN A 71 0.81 10.59 0.53
C ASN A 71 1.74 9.51 -0.01
N ALA A 72 1.31 8.76 -1.03
CA ALA A 72 2.13 7.75 -1.68
C ALA A 72 3.40 8.37 -2.27
N SER A 73 3.25 9.45 -3.01
CA SER A 73 4.34 10.18 -3.63
C SER A 73 5.34 10.70 -2.58
N ARG A 74 4.82 11.27 -1.49
CA ARG A 74 5.64 11.78 -0.38
C ARG A 74 6.43 10.67 0.29
N ASN A 75 5.79 9.52 0.55
CA ASN A 75 6.45 8.38 1.17
C ASN A 75 7.59 7.84 0.29
N VAL A 76 7.35 7.70 -1.00
CA VAL A 76 8.38 7.26 -1.96
C VAL A 76 9.54 8.23 -1.97
N SER A 77 9.27 9.53 -2.01
CA SER A 77 10.30 10.56 -2.01
C SER A 77 11.17 10.51 -0.74
N ARG A 78 10.54 10.41 0.44
CA ARG A 78 11.23 10.30 1.72
C ARG A 78 12.11 9.05 1.80
N ILE A 79 11.57 7.92 1.38
CA ILE A 79 12.28 6.64 1.40
C ILE A 79 13.48 6.69 0.44
N THR A 80 13.29 7.24 -0.75
CA THR A 80 14.37 7.40 -1.73
C THR A 80 15.53 8.24 -1.17
N ARG A 81 15.21 9.33 -0.48
CA ARG A 81 16.22 10.17 0.17
C ARG A 81 16.99 9.41 1.24
N LYS A 82 16.30 8.62 2.06
CA LYS A 82 16.91 7.81 3.11
C LYS A 82 17.87 6.76 2.51
N ILE A 83 17.46 6.12 1.43
CA ILE A 83 18.30 5.14 0.73
C ILE A 83 19.52 5.81 0.15
N THR A 84 19.37 6.96 -0.48
CA THR A 84 20.49 7.71 -1.06
C THR A 84 21.47 8.17 0.02
N ALA A 85 21.00 8.47 1.23
CA ALA A 85 21.82 8.89 2.35
C ALA A 85 22.61 7.73 2.99
N LEU A 86 22.26 6.48 2.70
CA LEU A 86 23.04 5.34 3.15
C LEU A 86 24.34 5.26 2.35
#